data_ef13ae04a5eb672073be945b4decbcd3
#
_entry.id   ef13ae04a5eb672073be945b4decbcd3
#
_cell.length_a   1.000
_cell.length_b   1.000
_cell.length_c   1.000
_cell.angle_alpha   90.00
_cell.angle_beta   90.00
_cell.angle_gamma   90.00
#
_symmetry.space_group_name_H-M   'P 1'
#
loop_
_entity.id
_entity.type
_entity.pdbx_description
1 polymer ?
#
loop_
_entity_poly.entity_id
_entity_poly.type
_entity_poly.pdbx_seq_one_letter_code
_entity_poly.pdbx_strand_id
1 'polypeptide(L)'
;MKYFSAILLCVFFAGIGLALQACTALIILPLTTFFGGAQLAIRGAELQKEIRKADVQVAFESPFEKTWNMSVIALVNLHIEVTRVGRTQEGNGGLIEGRVQKIKIKVIAAELTEDITEIGIWTGHDKALAELVAEKIREEVQRQNNY
;
A
#
# COMPACT_ATOMS: atom_id res chain seq x y z
N MET A 1 23.35 -36.45 -42.14
CA MET A 1 24.04 -35.74 -41.05
C MET A 1 23.86 -34.21 -41.05
N LYS A 2 23.32 -33.54 -42.05
CA LYS A 2 23.14 -32.06 -42.08
C LYS A 2 21.88 -31.56 -41.33
N TYR A 3 20.91 -32.42 -41.04
CA TYR A 3 19.63 -32.03 -40.41
C TYR A 3 19.65 -32.12 -38.85
N PHE A 4 20.60 -32.87 -38.30
CA PHE A 4 20.71 -33.04 -36.87
C PHE A 4 21.22 -31.78 -36.13
N SER A 5 22.06 -30.99 -36.85
CA SER A 5 22.64 -29.76 -36.29
C SER A 5 21.63 -28.61 -36.22
N ALA A 6 20.67 -28.56 -37.18
CA ALA A 6 19.65 -27.51 -37.22
C ALA A 6 18.59 -27.67 -36.12
N ILE A 7 18.21 -28.91 -35.81
CA ILE A 7 17.21 -29.20 -34.75
C ILE A 7 17.79 -28.88 -33.35
N LEU A 8 19.07 -29.19 -33.14
CA LEU A 8 19.75 -28.90 -31.87
C LEU A 8 19.85 -27.38 -31.61
N LEU A 9 20.07 -26.59 -32.67
CA LEU A 9 20.18 -25.14 -32.59
C LEU A 9 18.82 -24.48 -32.24
N CYS A 10 17.71 -24.99 -32.83
CA CYS A 10 16.38 -24.46 -32.53
C CYS A 10 15.92 -24.75 -31.10
N VAL A 11 16.26 -25.91 -30.52
CA VAL A 11 15.93 -26.25 -29.14
C VAL A 11 16.72 -25.39 -28.15
N PHE A 12 17.97 -25.05 -28.49
CA PHE A 12 18.82 -24.20 -27.66
C PHE A 12 18.31 -22.73 -27.62
N PHE A 13 17.88 -22.20 -28.77
CA PHE A 13 17.30 -20.85 -28.83
C PHE A 13 15.92 -20.75 -28.20
N ALA A 14 15.08 -21.78 -28.24
CA ALA A 14 13.80 -21.82 -27.55
C ALA A 14 13.94 -21.86 -26.01
N GLY A 15 14.96 -22.59 -25.52
CA GLY A 15 15.26 -22.67 -24.10
C GLY A 15 15.77 -21.35 -23.50
N ILE A 16 16.59 -20.61 -24.24
CA ILE A 16 17.13 -19.30 -23.79
C ILE A 16 16.03 -18.24 -23.81
N GLY A 17 15.11 -18.26 -24.77
CA GLY A 17 13.97 -17.33 -24.82
C GLY A 17 13.02 -17.47 -23.63
N LEU A 18 12.77 -18.70 -23.19
CA LEU A 18 11.91 -18.96 -22.01
C LEU A 18 12.58 -18.57 -20.69
N ALA A 19 13.89 -18.72 -20.58
CA ALA A 19 14.63 -18.33 -19.37
C ALA A 19 14.71 -16.80 -19.20
N LEU A 20 14.80 -16.03 -20.31
CA LEU A 20 14.79 -14.57 -20.27
C LEU A 20 13.42 -13.98 -19.95
N GLN A 21 12.34 -14.63 -20.33
CA GLN A 21 10.97 -14.19 -19.95
C GLN A 21 10.67 -14.46 -18.48
N ALA A 22 11.23 -15.50 -17.88
CA ALA A 22 11.08 -15.78 -16.45
C ALA A 22 11.82 -14.75 -15.57
N CYS A 23 12.96 -14.22 -16.00
CA CYS A 23 13.71 -13.19 -15.25
C CYS A 23 13.06 -11.81 -15.30
N THR A 24 12.38 -11.43 -16.40
CA THR A 24 11.67 -10.13 -16.46
C THR A 24 10.36 -10.11 -15.67
N ALA A 25 9.71 -11.27 -15.49
CA ALA A 25 8.52 -11.38 -14.65
C ALA A 25 8.83 -11.24 -13.14
N LEU A 26 10.07 -11.48 -12.71
CA LEU A 26 10.50 -11.37 -11.32
C LEU A 26 10.82 -9.92 -10.88
N ILE A 27 11.00 -8.99 -11.82
CA ILE A 27 11.39 -7.60 -11.54
C ILE A 27 10.17 -6.67 -11.43
N ILE A 28 8.99 -7.09 -11.91
CA ILE A 28 7.75 -6.33 -11.84
C ILE A 28 6.71 -7.10 -10.99
N LEU A 29 7.13 -7.68 -9.90
CA LEU A 29 6.21 -8.00 -8.82
C LEU A 29 5.91 -6.67 -8.13
N PRO A 30 4.67 -6.14 -8.22
CA PRO A 30 4.34 -4.95 -7.49
C PRO A 30 4.57 -5.24 -6.01
N LEU A 31 5.13 -4.26 -5.30
CA LEU A 31 5.40 -4.30 -3.85
C LEU A 31 4.17 -4.76 -3.02
N THR A 32 3.00 -4.77 -3.65
CA THR A 32 1.70 -5.20 -3.11
C THR A 32 1.61 -6.68 -2.77
N THR A 33 2.47 -7.55 -3.32
CA THR A 33 2.48 -9.00 -3.01
C THR A 33 3.34 -9.36 -1.81
N PHE A 34 4.24 -8.48 -1.37
CA PHE A 34 5.11 -8.73 -0.22
C PHE A 34 4.39 -8.54 1.12
N PHE A 35 3.39 -7.68 1.17
CA PHE A 35 2.50 -7.58 2.31
C PHE A 35 1.24 -8.37 1.96
N GLY A 36 1.19 -9.63 2.34
CA GLY A 36 0.06 -10.52 2.08
C GLY A 36 -1.27 -9.80 2.30
N GLY A 37 -1.87 -9.31 1.21
CA GLY A 37 -3.07 -8.51 1.23
C GLY A 37 -4.23 -9.33 1.78
N ALA A 38 -4.40 -9.32 3.11
CA ALA A 38 -5.62 -9.82 3.71
C ALA A 38 -6.75 -8.95 3.16
N GLN A 39 -7.58 -9.53 2.30
CA GLN A 39 -8.82 -8.88 1.90
C GLN A 39 -9.65 -8.66 3.16
N LEU A 40 -9.85 -7.40 3.50
CA LEU A 40 -10.70 -7.03 4.61
C LEU A 40 -12.15 -7.16 4.11
N ALA A 41 -12.93 -8.03 4.71
CA ALA A 41 -14.37 -8.14 4.47
C ALA A 41 -15.15 -6.96 5.09
N ILE A 42 -14.57 -5.74 5.08
CA ILE A 42 -15.15 -4.52 5.63
C ILE A 42 -15.72 -3.69 4.46
N ARG A 43 -16.96 -3.32 4.54
CA ARG A 43 -17.62 -2.44 3.56
C ARG A 43 -17.18 -1.00 3.77
N GLY A 44 -17.09 -0.19 2.71
CA GLY A 44 -16.67 1.21 2.77
C GLY A 44 -17.44 2.07 3.79
N ALA A 45 -18.74 1.85 3.95
CA ALA A 45 -19.56 2.54 4.97
C ALA A 45 -19.13 2.23 6.42
N GLU A 46 -18.62 1.05 6.70
CA GLU A 46 -18.11 0.68 8.02
C GLU A 46 -16.76 1.36 8.31
N LEU A 47 -15.91 1.53 7.29
CA LEU A 47 -14.65 2.26 7.43
C LEU A 47 -14.88 3.72 7.79
N GLN A 48 -15.82 4.41 7.14
CA GLN A 48 -16.15 5.79 7.48
C GLN A 48 -16.66 5.93 8.92
N LYS A 49 -17.44 4.96 9.40
CA LYS A 49 -17.90 4.95 10.79
C LYS A 49 -16.75 4.76 11.78
N GLU A 50 -15.77 3.95 11.42
CA GLU A 50 -14.55 3.79 12.21
C GLU A 50 -13.69 5.07 12.17
N ILE A 51 -13.48 5.69 11.00
CA ILE A 51 -12.73 6.94 10.87
C ILE A 51 -13.28 8.02 11.80
N ARG A 52 -14.61 8.15 11.92
CA ARG A 52 -15.25 9.14 12.80
C ARG A 52 -14.97 8.95 14.30
N LYS A 53 -14.45 7.80 14.69
CA LYS A 53 -14.07 7.51 16.08
C LYS A 53 -12.57 7.58 16.33
N ALA A 54 -11.79 7.92 15.31
CA ALA A 54 -10.34 7.97 15.39
C ALA A 54 -9.84 9.10 16.30
N ASP A 55 -8.63 8.96 16.85
CA ASP A 55 -7.99 9.99 17.66
C ASP A 55 -7.73 11.27 16.85
N VAL A 56 -7.39 11.10 15.57
CA VAL A 56 -7.24 12.20 14.59
C VAL A 56 -7.90 11.82 13.26
N GLN A 57 -8.61 12.76 12.66
CA GLN A 57 -9.26 12.63 11.35
C GLN A 57 -8.73 13.71 10.42
N VAL A 58 -8.39 13.34 9.19
CA VAL A 58 -7.89 14.27 8.17
C VAL A 58 -8.47 13.89 6.82
N ALA A 59 -8.93 14.89 6.07
CA ALA A 59 -9.26 14.74 4.66
C ALA A 59 -8.11 15.28 3.80
N PHE A 60 -7.79 14.56 2.74
CA PHE A 60 -6.76 14.91 1.76
C PHE A 60 -7.43 15.14 0.42
N GLU A 61 -7.14 16.27 -0.22
CA GLU A 61 -7.49 16.55 -1.61
C GLU A 61 -6.53 15.77 -2.53
N SER A 62 -6.72 14.47 -2.56
CA SER A 62 -5.86 13.52 -3.27
C SER A 62 -6.60 12.20 -3.47
N PRO A 63 -6.42 11.52 -4.63
CA PRO A 63 -7.01 10.21 -4.88
C PRO A 63 -6.58 9.16 -3.86
N PHE A 64 -7.45 8.19 -3.62
CA PHE A 64 -7.23 7.13 -2.62
C PHE A 64 -5.89 6.41 -2.81
N GLU A 65 -5.57 5.97 -4.01
CA GLU A 65 -4.34 5.21 -4.28
C GLU A 65 -3.08 5.98 -3.88
N LYS A 66 -3.04 7.27 -4.19
CA LYS A 66 -1.92 8.12 -3.85
C LYS A 66 -1.82 8.32 -2.34
N THR A 67 -2.91 8.71 -1.69
CA THR A 67 -2.95 8.95 -0.25
C THR A 67 -2.63 7.68 0.52
N TRP A 68 -3.12 6.53 0.06
CA TRP A 68 -2.82 5.22 0.61
C TRP A 68 -1.33 4.89 0.57
N ASN A 69 -0.70 5.01 -0.60
CA ASN A 69 0.71 4.72 -0.77
C ASN A 69 1.59 5.66 0.08
N MET A 70 1.23 6.94 0.14
CA MET A 70 1.94 7.91 0.97
C MET A 70 1.76 7.64 2.46
N SER A 71 0.62 7.10 2.88
CA SER A 71 0.40 6.67 4.28
C SER A 71 1.35 5.55 4.68
N VAL A 72 1.56 4.56 3.82
CA VAL A 72 2.53 3.48 4.08
C VAL A 72 3.95 4.06 4.18
N ILE A 73 4.35 4.92 3.23
CA ILE A 73 5.68 5.54 3.22
C ILE A 73 5.89 6.40 4.47
N ALA A 74 4.88 7.17 4.88
CA ALA A 74 4.94 8.00 6.08
C ALA A 74 5.20 7.18 7.34
N LEU A 75 4.50 6.05 7.50
CA LEU A 75 4.71 5.14 8.64
C LEU A 75 6.13 4.57 8.65
N VAL A 76 6.64 4.13 7.50
CA VAL A 76 8.01 3.63 7.36
C VAL A 76 9.03 4.72 7.70
N ASN A 77 8.84 5.95 7.22
CA ASN A 77 9.71 7.10 7.50
C ASN A 77 9.70 7.50 8.99
N LEU A 78 8.62 7.24 9.70
CA LEU A 78 8.52 7.41 11.15
C LEU A 78 9.07 6.21 11.94
N HIS A 79 9.69 5.23 11.28
CA HIS A 79 10.19 3.98 11.88
C HIS A 79 9.10 3.19 12.62
N ILE A 80 7.86 3.29 12.15
CA ILE A 80 6.75 2.50 12.63
C ILE A 80 6.78 1.15 11.92
N GLU A 81 6.87 0.08 12.70
CA GLU A 81 6.81 -1.29 12.17
C GLU A 81 5.41 -1.56 11.62
N VAL A 82 5.25 -1.62 10.30
CA VAL A 82 3.98 -1.98 9.67
C VAL A 82 3.77 -3.48 9.81
N THR A 83 2.72 -3.87 10.52
CA THR A 83 2.43 -5.28 10.85
C THR A 83 1.35 -5.88 9.97
N ARG A 84 0.46 -5.04 9.42
CA ARG A 84 -0.62 -5.49 8.55
C ARG A 84 -1.04 -4.39 7.59
N VAL A 85 -1.32 -4.78 6.36
CA VAL A 85 -1.92 -3.91 5.33
C VAL A 85 -3.06 -4.67 4.68
N GLY A 86 -4.23 -4.07 4.61
CA GLY A 86 -5.40 -4.69 3.99
C GLY A 86 -6.26 -3.66 3.29
N ARG A 87 -6.83 -4.02 2.15
CA ARG A 87 -7.76 -3.20 1.38
C ARG A 87 -9.16 -3.80 1.37
N THR A 88 -10.17 -2.98 1.16
CA THR A 88 -11.53 -3.45 0.88
C THR A 88 -11.59 -4.18 -0.47
N GLN A 89 -12.60 -5.02 -0.65
CA GLN A 89 -12.80 -5.71 -1.93
C GLN A 89 -13.07 -4.75 -3.09
N GLU A 90 -13.66 -3.60 -2.79
CA GLU A 90 -13.99 -2.54 -3.75
C GLU A 90 -12.78 -1.67 -4.11
N GLY A 91 -11.67 -1.81 -3.37
CA GLY A 91 -10.43 -1.05 -3.61
C GLY A 91 -10.48 0.42 -3.16
N ASN A 92 -11.61 0.89 -2.64
CA ASN A 92 -11.87 2.28 -2.25
C ASN A 92 -11.62 2.59 -0.77
N GLY A 93 -11.02 1.67 -0.06
CA GLY A 93 -10.68 1.83 1.35
C GLY A 93 -9.69 0.79 1.84
N GLY A 94 -9.16 1.00 3.04
CA GLY A 94 -8.21 0.08 3.62
C GLY A 94 -7.80 0.39 5.05
N LEU A 95 -7.04 -0.53 5.61
CA LEU A 95 -6.51 -0.49 6.96
C LEU A 95 -5.02 -0.79 6.93
N ILE A 96 -4.22 0.06 7.58
CA ILE A 96 -2.81 -0.20 7.88
C ILE A 96 -2.68 -0.30 9.39
N GLU A 97 -2.12 -1.40 9.86
CA GLU A 97 -1.76 -1.56 11.28
C GLU A 97 -0.25 -1.53 11.42
N GLY A 98 0.21 -0.84 12.44
CA GLY A 98 1.61 -0.74 12.76
C GLY A 98 1.84 -0.67 14.26
N ARG A 99 3.11 -0.69 14.64
CA ARG A 99 3.54 -0.60 16.03
C ARG A 99 4.82 0.20 16.15
N VAL A 100 4.84 1.06 17.16
CA VAL A 100 6.07 1.71 17.62
C VAL A 100 6.22 1.46 19.11
N GLN A 101 7.31 0.81 19.51
CA GLN A 101 7.50 0.36 20.88
C GLN A 101 6.31 -0.52 21.35
N LYS A 102 5.52 -0.04 22.33
CA LYS A 102 4.35 -0.73 22.87
C LYS A 102 3.01 -0.18 22.34
N ILE A 103 3.05 0.89 21.54
CA ILE A 103 1.87 1.58 21.03
C ILE A 103 1.47 0.94 19.70
N LYS A 104 0.22 0.52 19.61
CA LYS A 104 -0.39 0.08 18.36
C LYS A 104 -0.94 1.29 17.62
N ILE A 105 -0.66 1.36 16.34
CA ILE A 105 -1.15 2.41 15.44
C ILE A 105 -2.04 1.76 14.40
N LYS A 106 -3.16 2.39 14.12
CA LYS A 106 -4.11 1.96 13.10
C LYS A 106 -4.45 3.17 12.23
N VAL A 107 -4.20 3.05 10.95
CA VAL A 107 -4.56 4.05 9.95
C VAL A 107 -5.64 3.45 9.06
N ILE A 108 -6.79 4.09 9.02
CA ILE A 108 -7.91 3.71 8.16
C ILE A 108 -8.05 4.79 7.11
N ALA A 109 -8.09 4.39 5.85
CA ALA A 109 -8.33 5.29 4.73
C ALA A 109 -9.60 4.88 3.98
N ALA A 110 -10.40 5.85 3.57
CA ALA A 110 -11.58 5.65 2.75
C ALA A 110 -11.70 6.75 1.71
N GLU A 111 -12.03 6.37 0.48
CA GLU A 111 -12.37 7.29 -0.58
C GLU A 111 -13.72 7.94 -0.28
N LEU A 112 -13.76 9.27 -0.26
CA LEU A 112 -15.00 10.05 -0.20
C LEU A 112 -15.50 10.41 -1.59
N THR A 113 -14.57 10.82 -2.45
CA THR A 113 -14.77 11.10 -3.87
C THR A 113 -13.51 10.68 -4.64
N GLU A 114 -13.53 10.71 -5.97
CA GLU A 114 -12.36 10.40 -6.80
C GLU A 114 -11.11 11.19 -6.42
N ASP A 115 -11.27 12.43 -5.91
CA ASP A 115 -10.19 13.35 -5.57
C ASP A 115 -10.03 13.59 -4.07
N ILE A 116 -10.85 12.97 -3.22
CA ILE A 116 -10.80 13.20 -1.78
C ILE A 116 -10.76 11.87 -1.03
N THR A 117 -9.73 11.74 -0.19
CA THR A 117 -9.55 10.59 0.71
C THR A 117 -9.61 11.04 2.16
N GLU A 118 -10.42 10.40 2.97
CA GLU A 118 -10.48 10.59 4.41
C GLU A 118 -9.64 9.54 5.12
N ILE A 119 -8.87 9.98 6.13
CA ILE A 119 -8.04 9.11 6.96
C ILE A 119 -8.40 9.29 8.42
N GLY A 120 -8.56 8.17 9.13
CA GLY A 120 -8.63 8.10 10.59
C GLY A 120 -7.38 7.44 11.17
N ILE A 121 -6.79 8.04 12.19
CA ILE A 121 -5.58 7.54 12.86
C ILE A 121 -5.89 7.26 14.32
N TRP A 122 -5.56 6.04 14.74
CA TRP A 122 -5.72 5.54 16.10
C TRP A 122 -4.38 5.19 16.71
N THR A 123 -4.14 5.63 17.94
CA THR A 123 -2.89 5.40 18.66
C THR A 123 -3.11 4.98 20.12
N GLY A 124 -4.36 4.61 20.46
CA GLY A 124 -4.72 4.25 21.82
C GLY A 124 -4.65 5.44 22.78
N HIS A 125 -5.15 6.61 22.34
CA HIS A 125 -5.22 7.87 23.08
C HIS A 125 -3.93 8.71 23.13
N ASP A 126 -2.87 8.33 22.41
CA ASP A 126 -1.71 9.19 22.21
C ASP A 126 -1.96 10.15 21.03
N LYS A 127 -2.71 11.22 21.33
CA LYS A 127 -3.10 12.20 20.32
C LYS A 127 -1.91 12.88 19.64
N ALA A 128 -0.82 13.13 20.38
CA ALA A 128 0.39 13.74 19.83
C ALA A 128 1.04 12.84 18.77
N LEU A 129 1.09 11.54 19.01
CA LEU A 129 1.57 10.58 18.03
C LEU A 129 0.63 10.50 16.80
N ALA A 130 -0.69 10.53 17.02
CA ALA A 130 -1.65 10.54 15.93
C ALA A 130 -1.52 11.78 15.04
N GLU A 131 -1.33 12.96 15.63
CA GLU A 131 -1.08 14.22 14.93
C GLU A 131 0.24 14.18 14.15
N LEU A 132 1.31 13.61 14.73
CA LEU A 132 2.60 13.43 14.05
C LEU A 132 2.47 12.54 12.82
N VAL A 133 1.72 11.43 12.92
CA VAL A 133 1.45 10.54 11.80
C VAL A 133 0.66 11.27 10.71
N ALA A 134 -0.38 12.02 11.08
CA ALA A 134 -1.20 12.79 10.14
C ALA A 134 -0.36 13.83 9.39
N GLU A 135 0.51 14.56 10.09
CA GLU A 135 1.38 15.56 9.50
C GLU A 135 2.38 14.91 8.53
N LYS A 136 2.96 13.78 8.93
CA LYS A 136 3.88 13.05 8.05
C LYS A 136 3.21 12.56 6.78
N ILE A 137 1.99 12.04 6.85
CA ILE A 137 1.21 11.67 5.66
C ILE A 137 0.99 12.90 4.78
N ARG A 138 0.66 14.06 5.36
CA ARG A 138 0.46 15.31 4.61
C ARG A 138 1.72 15.73 3.88
N GLU A 139 2.87 15.70 4.53
CA GLU A 139 4.16 16.00 3.90
C GLU A 139 4.45 15.10 2.69
N GLU A 140 4.22 13.79 2.82
CA GLU A 140 4.49 12.85 1.73
C GLU A 140 3.51 13.04 0.55
N VAL A 141 2.22 13.28 0.82
CA VAL A 141 1.22 13.59 -0.21
C VAL A 141 1.57 14.86 -0.96
N GLN A 142 1.97 15.93 -0.24
CA GLN A 142 2.35 17.22 -0.85
C GLN A 142 3.65 17.12 -1.65
N ARG A 143 4.64 16.38 -1.13
CA ARG A 143 5.91 16.19 -1.84
C ARG A 143 5.69 15.58 -3.22
N GLN A 144 4.78 14.63 -3.33
CA GLN A 144 4.46 13.97 -4.60
C GLN A 144 3.64 14.85 -5.56
N ASN A 145 3.01 15.93 -5.09
CA ASN A 145 2.30 16.89 -5.94
C ASN A 145 3.25 17.87 -6.67
N ASN A 146 4.50 17.97 -6.19
CA ASN A 146 5.48 18.93 -6.71
C ASN A 146 6.46 18.29 -7.73
N TYR A 147 6.24 17.03 -8.11
CA TYR A 147 6.96 16.32 -9.17
C TYR A 147 6.01 15.96 -10.32
#